data_aff1ee12a327a6b36a89f56e4e507d4b
#
_entry.id   aff1ee12a327a6b36a89f56e4e507d4b
#
_cell.length_a   1.000
_cell.length_b   1.000
_cell.length_c   1.000
_cell.angle_alpha   90.00
_cell.angle_beta   90.00
_cell.angle_gamma   90.00
#
_symmetry.space_group_name_H-M   'P 1'
#
loop_
_entity.id
_entity.type
_entity.pdbx_description
1 polymer ?
#
loop_
_entity_poly.entity_id
_entity_poly.type
_entity_poly.pdbx_seq_one_letter_code
_entity_poly.pdbx_strand_id
1 'polypeptide(L)'
;MKDKKKILAVDDEESILEILSFNLEGEGYIVDTGLSAEEAIRRNLPSYDLFILDVMMGQMSGFRLAEKIRKDNGLTTPIIFLTARDSENDRITGFNLGADDYLAKPFSVRELIARVRAVLRRSAPTRVTLETVAGSFTVDTENNLIISEGKPLELTRKEYDILSLLIRNEGKIFPRHEILARVWGD
;
A
#
# COMPACT_ATOMS: atom_id res chain seq x y z
N MET A 1 -13.31 20.65 4.02
CA MET A 1 -12.29 20.52 2.95
C MET A 1 -11.71 19.12 3.10
N LYS A 2 -11.68 18.34 2.01
CA LYS A 2 -11.07 17.00 2.07
C LYS A 2 -9.55 17.20 2.20
N ASP A 3 -8.93 16.69 3.25
CA ASP A 3 -7.49 16.81 3.42
C ASP A 3 -6.80 16.17 2.20
N LYS A 4 -5.85 16.92 1.61
CA LYS A 4 -5.09 16.44 0.47
C LYS A 4 -4.16 15.32 0.93
N LYS A 5 -4.17 14.20 0.21
CA LYS A 5 -3.29 13.07 0.48
C LYS A 5 -1.83 13.42 0.19
N LYS A 6 -0.93 13.01 1.07
CA LYS A 6 0.50 13.31 1.02
C LYS A 6 1.31 12.09 0.61
N ILE A 7 2.14 12.25 -0.41
CA ILE A 7 2.94 11.17 -1.02
C ILE A 7 4.42 11.50 -0.84
N LEU A 8 5.23 10.51 -0.46
CA LEU A 8 6.68 10.59 -0.53
C LEU A 8 7.18 9.72 -1.68
N ALA A 9 7.83 10.34 -2.66
CA ALA A 9 8.49 9.66 -3.78
C ALA A 9 10.00 9.67 -3.56
N VAL A 10 10.63 8.49 -3.66
CA VAL A 10 12.08 8.32 -3.44
C VAL A 10 12.68 7.56 -4.61
N ASP A 11 13.62 8.21 -5.30
CA ASP A 11 14.31 7.70 -6.48
C ASP A 11 15.65 8.43 -6.58
N ASP A 12 16.74 7.81 -6.99
CA ASP A 12 18.02 8.49 -7.17
C ASP A 12 18.14 9.21 -8.52
N GLU A 13 17.15 9.04 -9.41
CA GLU A 13 17.00 9.76 -10.66
C GLU A 13 16.09 10.99 -10.48
N GLU A 14 16.68 12.21 -10.44
CA GLU A 14 15.95 13.47 -10.28
C GLU A 14 14.84 13.66 -11.33
N SER A 15 15.12 13.27 -12.59
CA SER A 15 14.14 13.34 -13.69
C SER A 15 12.88 12.51 -13.46
N ILE A 16 12.99 11.37 -12.78
CA ILE A 16 11.85 10.55 -12.39
C ILE A 16 11.04 11.26 -11.32
N LEU A 17 11.70 11.83 -10.31
CA LEU A 17 11.05 12.59 -9.23
C LEU A 17 10.30 13.81 -9.77
N GLU A 18 10.86 14.53 -10.75
CA GLU A 18 10.19 15.64 -11.42
C GLU A 18 8.90 15.19 -12.12
N ILE A 19 8.96 14.08 -12.86
CA ILE A 19 7.79 13.51 -13.55
C ILE A 19 6.73 13.09 -12.53
N LEU A 20 7.13 12.42 -11.44
CA LEU A 20 6.22 11.98 -10.38
C LEU A 20 5.55 13.18 -9.70
N SER A 21 6.36 14.16 -9.26
CA SER A 21 5.86 15.34 -8.56
C SER A 21 4.89 16.12 -9.44
N PHE A 22 5.30 16.52 -10.64
CA PHE A 22 4.46 17.31 -11.54
C PHE A 22 3.11 16.66 -11.82
N ASN A 23 3.09 15.37 -12.12
CA ASN A 23 1.85 14.69 -12.48
C ASN A 23 0.95 14.40 -11.28
N LEU A 24 1.51 14.01 -10.14
CA LEU A 24 0.73 13.72 -8.94
C LEU A 24 0.20 15.01 -8.28
N GLU A 25 0.95 16.10 -8.32
CA GLU A 25 0.46 17.41 -7.87
C GLU A 25 -0.68 17.91 -8.76
N GLY A 26 -0.60 17.68 -10.09
CA GLY A 26 -1.69 17.93 -11.02
C GLY A 26 -2.97 17.16 -10.70
N GLU A 27 -2.87 16.00 -10.06
CA GLU A 27 -3.99 15.21 -9.57
C GLU A 27 -4.50 15.66 -8.18
N GLY A 28 -3.87 16.67 -7.59
CA GLY A 28 -4.27 17.28 -6.32
C GLY A 28 -3.61 16.67 -5.07
N TYR A 29 -2.60 15.81 -5.21
CA TYR A 29 -1.81 15.31 -4.10
C TYR A 29 -0.79 16.36 -3.62
N ILE A 30 -0.28 16.17 -2.40
CA ILE A 30 0.94 16.86 -1.92
C ILE A 30 2.07 15.88 -2.11
N VAL A 31 3.14 16.26 -2.81
CA VAL A 31 4.26 15.38 -3.12
C VAL A 31 5.55 15.93 -2.53
N ASP A 32 6.18 15.14 -1.66
CA ASP A 32 7.57 15.36 -1.26
C ASP A 32 8.45 14.35 -2.03
N THR A 33 9.65 14.76 -2.36
CA THR A 33 10.63 13.93 -3.07
C THR A 33 11.90 13.75 -2.25
N GLY A 34 12.60 12.63 -2.44
CA GLY A 34 13.91 12.37 -1.84
C GLY A 34 14.80 11.61 -2.81
N LEU A 35 16.06 12.02 -2.92
CA LEU A 35 17.06 11.42 -3.81
C LEU A 35 17.73 10.16 -3.23
N SER A 36 17.42 9.81 -1.98
CA SER A 36 17.94 8.61 -1.34
C SER A 36 17.04 8.12 -0.21
N ALA A 37 17.22 6.86 0.15
CA ALA A 37 16.56 6.26 1.30
C ALA A 37 16.98 6.95 2.62
N GLU A 38 18.23 7.40 2.72
CA GLU A 38 18.77 8.12 3.89
C GLU A 38 18.10 9.47 4.06
N GLU A 39 17.80 10.16 2.98
CA GLU A 39 17.04 11.41 3.01
C GLU A 39 15.60 11.16 3.46
N ALA A 40 14.96 10.13 2.91
CA ALA A 40 13.60 9.76 3.26
C ALA A 40 13.43 9.44 4.76
N ILE A 41 14.37 8.71 5.36
CA ILE A 41 14.32 8.32 6.78
C ILE A 41 14.35 9.54 7.73
N ARG A 42 14.95 10.65 7.31
CA ARG A 42 15.01 11.89 8.12
C ARG A 42 13.70 12.66 8.15
N ARG A 43 12.73 12.28 7.32
CA ARG A 43 11.43 12.93 7.24
C ARG A 43 10.46 12.39 8.27
N ASN A 44 9.36 13.10 8.48
CA ASN A 44 8.27 12.63 9.34
C ASN A 44 7.42 11.58 8.58
N LEU A 45 7.90 10.34 8.54
CA LEU A 45 7.29 9.25 7.79
C LEU A 45 5.80 9.01 8.13
N PRO A 46 5.33 9.11 9.39
CA PRO A 46 3.91 8.96 9.70
C PRO A 46 2.98 9.98 9.04
N SER A 47 3.51 11.09 8.52
CA SER A 47 2.71 12.13 7.87
C SER A 47 2.29 11.80 6.43
N TYR A 48 2.78 10.71 5.86
CA TYR A 48 2.49 10.33 4.47
C TYR A 48 1.40 9.28 4.37
N ASP A 49 0.57 9.41 3.33
CA ASP A 49 -0.50 8.49 2.98
C ASP A 49 -0.05 7.40 1.99
N LEU A 50 1.08 7.60 1.31
CA LEU A 50 1.65 6.68 0.32
C LEU A 50 3.15 6.90 0.19
N PHE A 51 3.90 5.82 0.02
CA PHE A 51 5.29 5.81 -0.40
C PHE A 51 5.41 5.27 -1.82
N ILE A 52 6.17 5.95 -2.67
CA ILE A 52 6.61 5.47 -3.99
C ILE A 52 8.13 5.35 -3.91
N LEU A 53 8.66 4.14 -3.98
CA LEU A 53 10.06 3.86 -3.70
C LEU A 53 10.71 3.15 -4.89
N ASP A 54 11.78 3.73 -5.44
CA ASP A 54 12.62 2.97 -6.36
C ASP A 54 13.32 1.83 -5.62
N VAL A 55 13.33 0.65 -6.26
CA VAL A 55 14.01 -0.52 -5.71
C VAL A 55 15.52 -0.36 -5.75
N MET A 56 16.04 0.18 -6.85
CA MET A 56 17.48 0.26 -7.15
C MET A 56 18.03 1.65 -6.85
N MET A 57 18.27 1.94 -5.59
CA MET A 57 18.91 3.20 -5.16
C MET A 57 20.27 2.92 -4.52
N GLY A 58 21.22 3.80 -4.76
CA GLY A 58 22.58 3.88 -4.24
C GLY A 58 22.98 2.96 -3.08
N GLN A 59 23.18 3.51 -1.87
CA GLN A 59 23.69 2.75 -0.70
C GLN A 59 22.61 1.92 -0.02
N MET A 60 21.37 2.41 0.03
CA MET A 60 20.25 1.70 0.63
C MET A 60 19.15 1.50 -0.41
N SER A 61 18.79 0.25 -0.68
CA SER A 61 17.72 -0.08 -1.61
C SER A 61 16.34 0.32 -1.07
N GLY A 62 15.36 0.52 -1.98
CA GLY A 62 13.97 0.78 -1.59
C GLY A 62 13.36 -0.34 -0.75
N PHE A 63 13.79 -1.58 -0.93
CA PHE A 63 13.36 -2.70 -0.06
C PHE A 63 13.83 -2.53 1.38
N ARG A 64 15.07 -2.11 1.60
CA ARG A 64 15.57 -1.84 2.95
C ARG A 64 14.87 -0.64 3.59
N LEU A 65 14.56 0.38 2.80
CA LEU A 65 13.76 1.51 3.26
C LEU A 65 12.36 1.06 3.68
N ALA A 66 11.69 0.24 2.87
CA ALA A 66 10.38 -0.31 3.19
C ALA A 66 10.41 -1.17 4.46
N GLU A 67 11.43 -2.01 4.62
CA GLU A 67 11.63 -2.80 5.84
C GLU A 67 11.73 -1.91 7.09
N LYS A 68 12.50 -0.81 7.02
CA LYS A 68 12.59 0.16 8.11
C LYS A 68 11.25 0.85 8.38
N ILE A 69 10.53 1.26 7.34
CA ILE A 69 9.18 1.85 7.47
C ILE A 69 8.24 0.88 8.20
N ARG A 70 8.29 -0.41 7.88
CA ARG A 70 7.44 -1.44 8.48
C ARG A 70 7.88 -1.84 9.89
N LYS A 71 9.17 -2.17 10.07
CA LYS A 71 9.67 -2.74 11.33
C LYS A 71 10.04 -1.69 12.36
N ASP A 72 10.78 -0.65 11.96
CA ASP A 72 11.30 0.33 12.91
C ASP A 72 10.24 1.37 13.28
N ASN A 73 9.36 1.72 12.34
CA ASN A 73 8.32 2.74 12.54
C ASN A 73 6.91 2.15 12.72
N GLY A 74 6.71 0.86 12.50
CA GLY A 74 5.41 0.20 12.65
C GLY A 74 4.33 0.72 11.69
N LEU A 75 4.72 1.39 10.58
CA LEU A 75 3.78 2.03 9.68
C LEU A 75 3.16 1.03 8.71
N THR A 76 1.85 1.11 8.56
CA THR A 76 1.06 0.35 7.57
C THR A 76 0.75 1.16 6.30
N THR A 77 1.26 2.39 6.21
CA THR A 77 1.15 3.26 5.02
C THR A 77 1.52 2.48 3.77
N PRO A 78 0.69 2.50 2.71
CA PRO A 78 0.94 1.72 1.51
C PRO A 78 2.24 2.10 0.80
N ILE A 79 2.81 1.11 0.09
CA ILE A 79 4.06 1.26 -0.66
C ILE A 79 3.84 0.77 -2.09
N ILE A 80 4.19 1.60 -3.07
CA ILE A 80 4.36 1.24 -4.47
C ILE A 80 5.85 1.20 -4.77
N PHE A 81 6.36 0.07 -5.27
CA PHE A 81 7.74 0.01 -5.74
C PHE A 81 7.86 0.34 -7.23
N LEU A 82 8.87 1.15 -7.55
CA LEU A 82 9.35 1.30 -8.91
C LEU A 82 10.49 0.31 -9.14
N THR A 83 10.44 -0.49 -10.20
CA THR A 83 11.41 -1.56 -10.44
C THR A 83 11.80 -1.67 -11.90
N ALA A 84 13.03 -2.07 -12.18
CA ALA A 84 13.44 -2.43 -13.54
C ALA A 84 12.71 -3.71 -14.00
N ARG A 85 12.42 -3.81 -15.29
CA ARG A 85 11.50 -4.79 -15.91
C ARG A 85 11.89 -6.27 -15.73
N ASP A 86 13.12 -6.59 -15.36
CA ASP A 86 13.70 -7.93 -15.42
C ASP A 86 13.85 -8.64 -14.07
N SER A 87 13.28 -8.12 -12.98
CA SER A 87 13.47 -8.68 -11.66
C SER A 87 12.24 -9.42 -11.14
N GLU A 88 12.03 -10.65 -11.63
CA GLU A 88 11.05 -11.57 -11.05
C GLU A 88 11.37 -11.86 -9.56
N ASN A 89 12.65 -11.90 -9.21
CA ASN A 89 13.13 -12.03 -7.83
C ASN A 89 12.79 -10.80 -6.95
N ASP A 90 12.80 -9.58 -7.50
CA ASP A 90 12.47 -8.38 -6.76
C ASP A 90 10.98 -8.32 -6.43
N ARG A 91 10.12 -8.83 -7.31
CA ARG A 91 8.67 -8.95 -7.06
C ARG A 91 8.39 -9.87 -5.88
N ILE A 92 9.05 -11.04 -5.82
CA ILE A 92 8.88 -12.01 -4.73
C ILE A 92 9.39 -11.42 -3.40
N THR A 93 10.54 -10.77 -3.41
CA THR A 93 11.13 -10.13 -2.22
C THR A 93 10.23 -9.02 -1.69
N GLY A 94 9.71 -8.19 -2.56
CA GLY A 94 8.88 -7.08 -2.15
C GLY A 94 7.48 -7.49 -1.67
N PHE A 95 6.88 -8.57 -2.23
CA PHE A 95 5.62 -9.13 -1.69
C PHE A 95 5.79 -9.58 -0.24
N ASN A 96 6.94 -10.18 0.10
CA ASN A 96 7.26 -10.58 1.48
C ASN A 96 7.46 -9.37 2.42
N LEU A 97 7.78 -8.19 1.88
CA LEU A 97 7.95 -6.94 2.63
C LEU A 97 6.64 -6.12 2.76
N GLY A 98 5.52 -6.66 2.27
CA GLY A 98 4.20 -6.01 2.38
C GLY A 98 4.02 -4.84 1.43
N ALA A 99 4.56 -4.93 0.20
CA ALA A 99 4.25 -4.01 -0.88
C ALA A 99 2.77 -4.10 -1.28
N ASP A 100 2.19 -2.96 -1.57
CA ASP A 100 0.78 -2.86 -2.00
C ASP A 100 0.66 -2.90 -3.52
N ASP A 101 1.69 -2.45 -4.26
CA ASP A 101 1.74 -2.55 -5.72
C ASP A 101 3.19 -2.37 -6.26
N TYR A 102 3.37 -2.67 -7.56
CA TYR A 102 4.62 -2.54 -8.30
C TYR A 102 4.39 -1.85 -9.63
N LEU A 103 5.33 -1.01 -10.03
CA LEU A 103 5.32 -0.32 -11.32
C LEU A 103 6.67 -0.50 -12.01
N ALA A 104 6.68 -1.19 -13.15
CA ALA A 104 7.91 -1.45 -13.88
C ALA A 104 8.37 -0.21 -14.68
N LYS A 105 9.64 0.15 -14.57
CA LYS A 105 10.30 1.17 -15.42
C LYS A 105 10.62 0.55 -16.81
N PRO A 106 10.38 1.27 -17.93
CA PRO A 106 9.70 2.55 -18.03
C PRO A 106 8.18 2.42 -17.90
N PHE A 107 7.55 3.33 -17.20
CA PHE A 107 6.10 3.36 -16.98
C PHE A 107 5.42 4.54 -17.67
N SER A 108 4.12 4.40 -17.90
CA SER A 108 3.32 5.54 -18.35
C SER A 108 2.76 6.32 -17.15
N VAL A 109 2.64 7.64 -17.30
CA VAL A 109 2.01 8.50 -16.29
C VAL A 109 0.59 8.04 -15.97
N ARG A 110 -0.16 7.58 -16.99
CA ARG A 110 -1.52 7.05 -16.79
C ARG A 110 -1.54 5.82 -15.89
N GLU A 111 -0.59 4.92 -16.07
CA GLU A 111 -0.45 3.72 -15.24
C GLU A 111 -0.11 4.08 -13.80
N LEU A 112 0.87 4.97 -13.60
CA LEU A 112 1.22 5.50 -12.27
C LEU A 112 0.00 6.07 -11.55
N ILE A 113 -0.72 7.00 -12.17
CA ILE A 113 -1.90 7.64 -11.57
C ILE A 113 -2.99 6.61 -11.24
N ALA A 114 -3.24 5.66 -12.13
CA ALA A 114 -4.23 4.61 -11.91
C ALA A 114 -3.88 3.75 -10.69
N ARG A 115 -2.59 3.36 -10.52
CA ARG A 115 -2.09 2.59 -9.39
C ARG A 115 -2.14 3.39 -8.09
N VAL A 116 -1.68 4.62 -8.08
CA VAL A 116 -1.76 5.52 -6.92
C VAL A 116 -3.19 5.67 -6.44
N ARG A 117 -4.14 5.94 -7.35
CA ARG A 117 -5.57 6.04 -7.02
C ARG A 117 -6.11 4.72 -6.45
N ALA A 118 -5.74 3.58 -7.04
CA ALA A 118 -6.21 2.27 -6.60
C ALA A 118 -5.68 1.93 -5.20
N VAL A 119 -4.40 2.19 -4.94
CA VAL A 119 -3.76 1.93 -3.65
C VAL A 119 -4.34 2.85 -2.58
N LEU A 120 -4.42 4.16 -2.81
CA LEU A 120 -4.98 5.12 -1.85
C LEU A 120 -6.47 4.88 -1.57
N ARG A 121 -7.24 4.37 -2.54
CA ARG A 121 -8.64 3.98 -2.32
C ARG A 121 -8.76 2.78 -1.39
N ARG A 122 -7.86 1.78 -1.51
CA ARG A 122 -7.82 0.61 -0.62
C ARG A 122 -7.40 0.99 0.80
N SER A 123 -6.57 2.02 0.93
CA SER A 123 -6.04 2.53 2.20
C SER A 123 -6.92 3.62 2.84
N ALA A 124 -8.00 4.04 2.16
CA ALA A 124 -8.93 4.97 2.77
C ALA A 124 -9.60 4.31 3.98
N PRO A 125 -9.59 4.95 5.17
CA PRO A 125 -10.20 4.40 6.35
C PRO A 125 -11.69 4.21 6.10
N THR A 126 -12.14 2.98 6.06
CA THR A 126 -13.56 2.65 5.95
C THR A 126 -13.90 1.74 7.13
N ARG A 127 -14.41 2.35 8.20
CA ARG A 127 -15.13 1.60 9.22
C ARG A 127 -16.51 1.30 8.68
N VAL A 128 -16.75 0.06 8.38
CA VAL A 128 -18.07 -0.43 7.95
C VAL A 128 -18.55 -1.41 8.99
N THR A 129 -19.63 -1.08 9.67
CA THR A 129 -20.35 -2.04 10.50
C THR A 129 -21.32 -2.77 9.60
N LEU A 130 -21.25 -4.09 9.61
CA LEU A 130 -22.08 -4.99 8.81
C LEU A 130 -22.80 -5.92 9.76
N GLU A 131 -24.10 -5.90 9.72
CA GLU A 131 -24.95 -6.91 10.36
C GLU A 131 -25.04 -8.11 9.44
N THR A 132 -24.67 -9.27 9.95
CA THR A 132 -24.69 -10.54 9.20
C THR A 132 -25.50 -11.56 9.98
N VAL A 133 -25.86 -12.67 9.33
CA VAL A 133 -26.51 -13.82 10.02
C VAL A 133 -25.64 -14.37 11.16
N ALA A 134 -24.32 -14.22 11.05
CA ALA A 134 -23.37 -14.65 12.08
C ALA A 134 -23.13 -13.61 13.19
N GLY A 135 -23.77 -12.42 13.11
CA GLY A 135 -23.62 -11.35 14.10
C GLY A 135 -23.18 -10.01 13.51
N SER A 136 -22.93 -9.05 14.39
CA SER A 136 -22.45 -7.71 14.01
C SER A 136 -20.93 -7.70 13.91
N PHE A 137 -20.41 -7.30 12.74
CA PHE A 137 -18.98 -7.13 12.50
C PHE A 137 -18.68 -5.70 12.08
N THR A 138 -17.68 -5.08 12.72
CA THR A 138 -17.12 -3.81 12.26
C THR A 138 -15.77 -4.08 11.61
N VAL A 139 -15.65 -3.80 10.33
CA VAL A 139 -14.40 -3.92 9.56
C VAL A 139 -13.73 -2.55 9.50
N ASP A 140 -12.61 -2.42 10.19
CA ASP A 140 -11.74 -1.25 10.17
C ASP A 140 -10.58 -1.51 9.21
N THR A 141 -10.63 -0.88 8.04
CA THR A 141 -9.61 -1.08 7.01
C THR A 141 -8.33 -0.28 7.26
N GLU A 142 -8.39 0.74 8.09
CA GLU A 142 -7.22 1.54 8.44
C GLU A 142 -6.26 0.74 9.33
N ASN A 143 -6.83 0.08 10.35
CA ASN A 143 -6.05 -0.67 11.33
C ASN A 143 -5.96 -2.17 11.01
N ASN A 144 -6.53 -2.62 9.89
CA ASN A 144 -6.68 -4.03 9.52
C ASN A 144 -7.30 -4.86 10.67
N LEU A 145 -8.37 -4.32 11.25
CA LEU A 145 -9.00 -4.87 12.43
C LEU A 145 -10.45 -5.26 12.13
N ILE A 146 -10.86 -6.40 12.64
CA ILE A 146 -12.27 -6.79 12.66
C ILE A 146 -12.72 -6.86 14.11
N ILE A 147 -13.80 -6.17 14.41
CA ILE A 147 -14.43 -6.15 15.72
C ILE A 147 -15.71 -6.97 15.63
N SER A 148 -15.88 -7.96 16.50
CA SER A 148 -17.10 -8.75 16.64
C SER A 148 -17.65 -8.57 18.05
N GLU A 149 -18.93 -8.24 18.16
CA GLU A 149 -19.60 -8.00 19.44
C GLU A 149 -18.86 -7.00 20.35
N GLY A 150 -18.29 -5.95 19.73
CA GLY A 150 -17.53 -4.91 20.44
C GLY A 150 -16.12 -5.30 20.87
N LYS A 151 -15.64 -6.51 20.53
CA LYS A 151 -14.28 -6.98 20.84
C LYS A 151 -13.44 -7.14 19.57
N PRO A 152 -12.21 -6.66 19.55
CA PRO A 152 -11.30 -6.88 18.44
C PRO A 152 -10.94 -8.37 18.35
N LEU A 153 -10.91 -8.90 17.11
CA LEU A 153 -10.43 -10.24 16.83
C LEU A 153 -8.91 -10.18 16.60
N GLU A 154 -8.19 -11.07 17.27
CA GLU A 154 -6.75 -11.26 17.04
C GLU A 154 -6.53 -12.12 15.78
N LEU A 155 -6.30 -11.47 14.65
CA LEU A 155 -6.16 -12.10 13.35
C LEU A 155 -4.78 -11.81 12.75
N THR A 156 -4.19 -12.79 12.11
CA THR A 156 -3.07 -12.58 11.20
C THR A 156 -3.56 -11.78 9.98
N ARG A 157 -2.65 -11.19 9.20
CA ARG A 157 -3.01 -10.41 8.01
C ARG A 157 -3.87 -11.23 7.04
N LYS A 158 -3.53 -12.48 6.78
CA LYS A 158 -4.27 -13.34 5.85
C LYS A 158 -5.66 -13.74 6.36
N GLU A 159 -5.78 -13.98 7.66
CA GLU A 159 -7.08 -14.23 8.29
C GLU A 159 -7.97 -12.99 8.22
N TYR A 160 -7.41 -11.80 8.46
CA TYR A 160 -8.12 -10.54 8.24
C TYR A 160 -8.60 -10.40 6.79
N ASP A 161 -7.72 -10.62 5.80
CA ASP A 161 -8.05 -10.48 4.39
C ASP A 161 -9.18 -11.43 3.97
N ILE A 162 -9.12 -12.70 4.43
CA ILE A 162 -10.17 -13.71 4.17
C ILE A 162 -11.48 -13.30 4.84
N LEU A 163 -11.45 -13.00 6.13
CA LEU A 163 -12.65 -12.70 6.90
C LEU A 163 -13.31 -11.41 6.40
N SER A 164 -12.52 -10.38 6.12
CA SER A 164 -12.99 -9.12 5.52
C SER A 164 -13.64 -9.34 4.14
N LEU A 165 -13.06 -10.22 3.31
CA LEU A 165 -13.64 -10.60 2.02
C LEU A 165 -15.02 -11.26 2.20
N LEU A 166 -15.14 -12.20 3.13
CA LEU A 166 -16.39 -12.95 3.37
C LEU A 166 -17.48 -12.07 3.97
N ILE A 167 -17.16 -11.28 5.01
CA ILE A 167 -18.11 -10.38 5.66
C ILE A 167 -18.70 -9.37 4.66
N ARG A 168 -17.85 -8.79 3.79
CA ARG A 168 -18.29 -7.80 2.80
C ARG A 168 -19.10 -8.38 1.64
N ASN A 169 -19.16 -9.69 1.52
CA ASN A 169 -19.87 -10.39 0.46
C ASN A 169 -20.77 -11.48 1.03
N GLU A 170 -21.53 -11.15 2.07
CA GLU A 170 -22.47 -12.10 2.68
C GLU A 170 -23.39 -12.74 1.63
N GLY A 171 -23.64 -14.03 1.78
CA GLY A 171 -24.45 -14.81 0.86
C GLY A 171 -23.75 -15.23 -0.44
N LYS A 172 -22.53 -14.73 -0.71
CA LYS A 172 -21.74 -15.16 -1.87
C LYS A 172 -20.83 -16.33 -1.52
N ILE A 173 -20.89 -17.38 -2.33
CA ILE A 173 -19.97 -18.52 -2.23
C ILE A 173 -18.71 -18.21 -3.05
N PHE A 174 -17.55 -18.31 -2.40
CA PHE A 174 -16.24 -18.18 -3.06
C PHE A 174 -15.59 -19.55 -3.20
N PRO A 175 -15.31 -20.02 -4.43
CA PRO A 175 -14.47 -21.20 -4.64
C PRO A 175 -13.07 -20.98 -4.06
N ARG A 176 -12.41 -22.06 -3.60
CA ARG A 176 -11.09 -22.00 -2.98
C ARG A 176 -10.07 -21.23 -3.83
N HIS A 177 -10.04 -21.48 -5.15
CA HIS A 177 -9.12 -20.81 -6.07
C HIS A 177 -9.37 -19.29 -6.13
N GLU A 178 -10.63 -18.83 -6.05
CA GLU A 178 -10.95 -17.40 -6.04
C GLU A 178 -10.50 -16.73 -4.75
N ILE A 179 -10.63 -17.40 -3.59
CA ILE A 179 -10.11 -16.90 -2.31
C ILE A 179 -8.57 -16.80 -2.39
N LEU A 180 -7.91 -17.84 -2.90
CA LEU A 180 -6.46 -17.85 -3.05
C LEU A 180 -5.98 -16.71 -3.94
N ALA A 181 -6.56 -16.53 -5.13
CA ALA A 181 -6.20 -15.45 -6.04
C ALA A 181 -6.40 -14.06 -5.42
N ARG A 182 -7.49 -13.84 -4.67
CA ARG A 182 -7.80 -12.54 -4.06
C ARG A 182 -6.93 -12.19 -2.85
N VAL A 183 -6.52 -13.19 -2.07
CA VAL A 183 -5.83 -13.01 -0.79
C VAL A 183 -4.33 -13.18 -0.93
N TRP A 184 -3.86 -14.05 -1.82
CA TRP A 184 -2.42 -14.31 -2.05
C TRP A 184 -1.90 -13.71 -3.36
N GLY A 185 -2.81 -13.39 -4.30
CA GLY A 185 -2.42 -13.02 -5.66
C GLY A 185 -2.09 -14.26 -6.51
N ASP A 186 -2.24 -14.14 -7.83
CA ASP A 186 -1.71 -15.13 -8.79
C ASP A 186 -0.23 -14.89 -9.01
#